data_d319477359042139e2027776ed28e996
#
_entry.id   d319477359042139e2027776ed28e996
#
_cell.length_a   1.000
_cell.length_b   1.000
_cell.length_c   1.000
_cell.angle_alpha   90.00
_cell.angle_beta   90.00
_cell.angle_gamma   90.00
#
_symmetry.space_group_name_H-M   'P 1'
#
loop_
_entity.id
_entity.type
_entity.pdbx_description
1 polymer ?
#
loop_
_entity_poly.entity_id
_entity_poly.type
_entity_poly.pdbx_seq_one_letter_code
_entity_poly.pdbx_strand_id
1 'polypeptide(L)'
;YSIGGGAIRVEGETSNEGKDVYPHHFLKDILEYCEAHAMELWEYVNMFDPLGDYMDKIMDQMIKTVDGGLQKEDVLPGDLHLKRIAKELKEQADECKSAVEKEKLLLCAYAYSASEENAGGSITVTAPTLGSSGILPSLVYYYHKNLGYSRECIRNGLKIAGLFGNLIK
;
A
#
# COMPACT_ATOMS: atom_id res chain seq x y z
N TYR A 1 -4.52 -24.43 8.59
CA TYR A 1 -3.57 -23.79 9.50
C TYR A 1 -2.98 -22.54 8.85
N SER A 2 -2.96 -21.42 9.57
CA SER A 2 -2.21 -20.23 9.16
C SER A 2 -0.76 -20.38 9.65
N ILE A 3 0.19 -20.20 8.75
CA ILE A 3 1.63 -20.36 9.07
C ILE A 3 2.37 -19.02 9.11
N GLY A 4 1.65 -17.91 9.11
CA GLY A 4 2.21 -16.57 9.02
C GLY A 4 2.46 -16.14 7.57
N GLY A 5 2.86 -14.87 7.35
CA GLY A 5 3.13 -14.31 6.02
C GLY A 5 1.95 -14.39 5.02
N GLY A 6 0.71 -14.57 5.50
CA GLY A 6 -0.48 -14.74 4.66
C GLY A 6 -0.66 -16.13 4.05
N ALA A 7 0.23 -17.08 4.32
CA ALA A 7 0.10 -18.44 3.81
C ALA A 7 -0.91 -19.26 4.61
N ILE A 8 -1.80 -19.96 3.91
CA ILE A 8 -2.81 -20.85 4.48
C ILE A 8 -2.53 -22.26 3.94
N ARG A 9 -2.45 -23.24 4.83
CA ARG A 9 -2.38 -24.66 4.44
C ARG A 9 -3.68 -25.36 4.81
N VAL A 10 -4.23 -26.09 3.85
CA VAL A 10 -5.36 -26.98 4.05
C VAL A 10 -4.82 -28.41 4.21
N GLU A 11 -5.33 -29.15 5.18
CA GLU A 11 -4.90 -30.52 5.45
C GLU A 11 -5.21 -31.42 4.23
N GLY A 12 -4.20 -32.10 3.72
CA GLY A 12 -4.32 -32.96 2.54
C GLY A 12 -3.99 -32.30 1.20
N GLU A 13 -3.71 -30.99 1.16
CA GLU A 13 -3.19 -30.33 -0.03
C GLU A 13 -1.66 -30.30 -0.02
N THR A 14 -1.05 -30.70 -1.16
CA THR A 14 0.37 -30.44 -1.41
C THR A 14 0.57 -28.94 -1.56
N SER A 15 1.47 -28.37 -0.78
CA SER A 15 1.81 -26.95 -0.91
C SER A 15 2.25 -26.67 -2.34
N ASN A 16 1.46 -25.88 -3.07
CA ASN A 16 1.99 -25.16 -4.22
C ASN A 16 2.94 -24.10 -3.66
N GLU A 17 4.19 -24.47 -3.45
CA GLU A 17 5.27 -23.48 -3.31
C GLU A 17 5.27 -22.73 -4.64
N GLY A 18 4.82 -21.45 -4.60
CA GLY A 18 4.80 -20.61 -5.79
C GLY A 18 6.21 -20.58 -6.38
N LYS A 19 6.31 -20.74 -7.71
CA LYS A 19 7.60 -20.56 -8.39
C LYS A 19 8.08 -19.15 -8.10
N ASP A 20 9.39 -19.03 -7.81
CA ASP A 20 10.01 -17.71 -7.71
C ASP A 20 9.78 -16.93 -9.01
N VAL A 21 9.17 -15.77 -8.88
CA VAL A 21 8.83 -14.91 -10.03
C VAL A 21 10.11 -14.27 -10.57
N TYR A 22 10.98 -13.84 -9.67
CA TYR A 22 12.23 -13.16 -10.02
C TYR A 22 13.42 -14.11 -9.97
N PRO A 23 14.34 -14.05 -10.96
CA PRO A 23 15.54 -14.91 -10.98
C PRO A 23 16.59 -14.48 -9.94
N HIS A 24 16.53 -13.27 -9.40
CA HIS A 24 17.46 -12.73 -8.44
C HIS A 24 16.80 -12.59 -7.06
N HIS A 25 17.46 -13.09 -6.02
CA HIS A 25 16.94 -13.13 -4.65
C HIS A 25 17.50 -12.02 -3.75
N PHE A 26 18.51 -11.31 -4.19
CA PHE A 26 19.12 -10.20 -3.46
C PHE A 26 19.03 -8.91 -4.25
N LEU A 27 18.76 -7.81 -3.55
CA LEU A 27 18.67 -6.47 -4.16
C LEU A 27 19.96 -6.11 -4.92
N LYS A 28 21.12 -6.51 -4.41
CA LYS A 28 22.40 -6.26 -5.07
C LYS A 28 22.42 -6.84 -6.48
N ASP A 29 22.02 -8.10 -6.64
CA ASP A 29 22.05 -8.79 -7.93
C ASP A 29 21.03 -8.16 -8.91
N ILE A 30 19.88 -7.70 -8.40
CA ILE A 30 18.88 -6.96 -9.19
C ILE A 30 19.45 -5.64 -9.68
N LEU A 31 20.14 -4.88 -8.81
CA LEU A 31 20.75 -3.60 -9.19
C LEU A 31 21.86 -3.79 -10.23
N GLU A 32 22.73 -4.78 -10.06
CA GLU A 32 23.78 -5.12 -11.03
C GLU A 32 23.16 -5.53 -12.38
N TYR A 33 22.08 -6.30 -12.35
CA TYR A 33 21.34 -6.66 -13.58
C TYR A 33 20.72 -5.42 -14.26
N CYS A 34 20.08 -4.55 -13.50
CA CYS A 34 19.48 -3.32 -14.03
C CYS A 34 20.54 -2.40 -14.63
N GLU A 35 21.68 -2.23 -13.98
CA GLU A 35 22.81 -1.42 -14.48
C GLU A 35 23.37 -2.00 -15.78
N ALA A 36 23.60 -3.32 -15.84
CA ALA A 36 24.13 -3.98 -17.04
C ALA A 36 23.20 -3.87 -18.26
N HIS A 37 21.90 -3.70 -18.04
CA HIS A 37 20.88 -3.61 -19.09
C HIS A 37 20.33 -2.20 -19.30
N ALA A 38 20.90 -1.19 -18.60
CA ALA A 38 20.45 0.21 -18.63
C ALA A 38 18.94 0.36 -18.42
N MET A 39 18.39 -0.36 -17.42
CA MET A 39 16.96 -0.36 -17.08
C MET A 39 16.70 0.12 -15.65
N GLU A 40 15.50 0.66 -15.45
CA GLU A 40 14.99 1.03 -14.12
C GLU A 40 14.40 -0.18 -13.36
N LEU A 41 14.31 -0.11 -12.03
CA LEU A 41 13.76 -1.19 -11.21
C LEU A 41 12.31 -1.56 -11.59
N TRP A 42 11.49 -0.60 -11.97
CA TRP A 42 10.11 -0.88 -12.40
C TRP A 42 10.05 -1.59 -13.77
N GLU A 43 11.05 -1.40 -14.63
CA GLU A 43 11.20 -2.12 -15.92
C GLU A 43 11.62 -3.57 -15.67
N TYR A 44 12.51 -3.79 -14.69
CA TYR A 44 12.86 -5.12 -14.22
C TYR A 44 11.61 -5.87 -13.75
N VAL A 45 10.75 -5.24 -12.94
CA VAL A 45 9.48 -5.84 -12.52
C VAL A 45 8.63 -6.20 -13.74
N ASN A 46 8.46 -5.29 -14.69
CA ASN A 46 7.66 -5.57 -15.89
C ASN A 46 8.18 -6.73 -16.74
N MET A 47 9.50 -6.94 -16.75
CA MET A 47 10.13 -8.01 -17.51
C MET A 47 9.81 -9.39 -16.94
N PHE A 48 9.86 -9.54 -15.62
CA PHE A 48 9.70 -10.83 -14.95
C PHE A 48 8.30 -11.07 -14.38
N ASP A 49 7.57 -10.01 -14.07
CA ASP A 49 6.23 -10.04 -13.50
C ASP A 49 5.30 -9.03 -14.21
N PRO A 50 4.80 -9.36 -15.40
CA PRO A 50 3.92 -8.47 -16.15
C PRO A 50 2.54 -8.39 -15.50
N LEU A 51 2.38 -7.49 -14.52
CA LEU A 51 1.19 -7.36 -13.69
C LEU A 51 -0.05 -6.80 -14.42
N GLY A 52 0.09 -6.35 -15.68
CA GLY A 52 -1.02 -5.82 -16.48
C GLY A 52 -1.77 -4.69 -15.76
N ASP A 53 -3.09 -4.80 -15.67
CA ASP A 53 -3.98 -3.85 -14.99
C ASP A 53 -4.10 -4.07 -13.47
N TYR A 54 -3.39 -5.04 -12.91
CA TYR A 54 -3.48 -5.37 -11.49
C TYR A 54 -3.06 -4.20 -10.60
N MET A 55 -1.99 -3.48 -10.95
CA MET A 55 -1.54 -2.31 -10.19
C MET A 55 -2.55 -1.15 -10.23
N ASP A 56 -3.31 -1.00 -11.31
CA ASP A 56 -4.40 -0.02 -11.36
C ASP A 56 -5.52 -0.39 -10.40
N LYS A 57 -5.89 -1.66 -10.32
CA LYS A 57 -6.90 -2.15 -9.36
C LYS A 57 -6.46 -1.93 -7.92
N ILE A 58 -5.18 -2.18 -7.60
CA ILE A 58 -4.59 -1.93 -6.28
C ILE A 58 -4.64 -0.43 -5.96
N MET A 59 -4.20 0.42 -6.88
CA MET A 59 -4.23 1.86 -6.72
C MET A 59 -5.65 2.39 -6.51
N ASP A 60 -6.61 1.94 -7.33
CA ASP A 60 -8.01 2.35 -7.22
C ASP A 60 -8.62 1.94 -5.88
N GLN A 61 -8.30 0.72 -5.39
CA GLN A 61 -8.76 0.28 -4.08
C GLN A 61 -8.12 1.09 -2.94
N MET A 62 -6.83 1.44 -3.02
CA MET A 62 -6.18 2.31 -2.04
C MET A 62 -6.85 3.68 -1.98
N ILE A 63 -7.08 4.30 -3.13
CA ILE A 63 -7.77 5.60 -3.23
C ILE A 63 -9.19 5.50 -2.65
N LYS A 64 -9.96 4.49 -3.06
CA LYS A 64 -11.32 4.27 -2.57
C LYS A 64 -11.37 4.06 -1.05
N THR A 65 -10.39 3.36 -0.50
CA THR A 65 -10.29 3.14 0.94
C THR A 65 -10.08 4.46 1.69
N VAL A 66 -9.15 5.29 1.23
CA VAL A 66 -8.91 6.61 1.83
C VAL A 66 -10.14 7.52 1.69
N ASP A 67 -10.73 7.60 0.49
CA ASP A 67 -11.95 8.41 0.26
C ASP A 67 -13.09 7.96 1.19
N GLY A 68 -13.27 6.65 1.37
CA GLY A 68 -14.32 6.09 2.21
C GLY A 68 -14.16 6.41 3.70
N GLY A 69 -12.94 6.28 4.22
CA GLY A 69 -12.67 6.53 5.65
C GLY A 69 -12.75 8.02 6.01
N LEU A 70 -12.36 8.91 5.10
CA LEU A 70 -12.48 10.36 5.30
C LEU A 70 -13.93 10.87 5.43
N GLN A 71 -14.92 10.06 5.07
CA GLN A 71 -16.35 10.41 5.18
C GLN A 71 -16.99 9.92 6.48
N LYS A 72 -16.29 9.11 7.27
CA LYS A 72 -16.85 8.46 8.46
C LYS A 72 -16.42 9.14 9.75
N GLU A 73 -17.34 9.17 10.72
CA GLU A 73 -17.13 9.77 12.05
C GLU A 73 -17.56 8.83 13.19
N ASP A 74 -17.95 7.61 12.85
CA ASP A 74 -18.44 6.62 13.80
C ASP A 74 -17.32 6.07 14.72
N VAL A 75 -17.72 5.21 15.62
CA VAL A 75 -16.81 4.48 16.53
C VAL A 75 -16.41 3.17 15.86
N LEU A 76 -15.13 2.84 15.94
CA LEU A 76 -14.61 1.57 15.44
C LEU A 76 -15.19 0.39 16.25
N PRO A 77 -15.41 -0.76 15.61
CA PRO A 77 -15.85 -1.96 16.31
C PRO A 77 -14.81 -2.43 17.33
N GLY A 78 -15.28 -3.06 18.39
CA GLY A 78 -14.45 -3.61 19.47
C GLY A 78 -14.69 -2.93 20.82
N ASP A 79 -14.17 -3.53 21.88
CA ASP A 79 -14.44 -3.13 23.26
C ASP A 79 -13.79 -1.80 23.67
N LEU A 80 -12.84 -1.31 22.90
CA LEU A 80 -12.13 -0.05 23.21
C LEU A 80 -12.90 1.20 22.81
N HIS A 81 -13.97 1.08 22.04
CA HIS A 81 -14.81 2.19 21.56
C HIS A 81 -13.99 3.36 20.96
N LEU A 82 -12.98 3.05 20.16
CA LEU A 82 -12.12 4.05 19.55
C LEU A 82 -12.88 4.87 18.51
N LYS A 83 -12.82 6.19 18.63
CA LYS A 83 -13.39 7.10 17.66
C LYS A 83 -12.50 7.17 16.42
N ARG A 84 -13.13 7.32 15.24
CA ARG A 84 -12.43 7.67 14.02
C ARG A 84 -11.95 9.12 14.11
N ILE A 85 -10.72 9.36 13.66
CA ILE A 85 -10.07 10.68 13.72
C ILE A 85 -9.60 11.18 12.36
N ALA A 86 -9.68 10.35 11.31
CA ALA A 86 -9.16 10.69 9.99
C ALA A 86 -9.79 11.97 9.41
N LYS A 87 -11.10 12.11 9.54
CA LYS A 87 -11.82 13.30 9.06
C LYS A 87 -11.41 14.55 9.83
N GLU A 88 -11.35 14.47 11.14
CA GLU A 88 -10.92 15.60 12.01
C GLU A 88 -9.51 16.06 11.65
N LEU A 89 -8.56 15.13 11.46
CA LEU A 89 -7.21 15.45 11.02
C LEU A 89 -7.18 16.14 9.65
N LYS A 90 -8.06 15.72 8.73
CA LYS A 90 -8.19 16.35 7.41
C LYS A 90 -8.71 17.79 7.52
N GLU A 91 -9.70 18.03 8.36
CA GLU A 91 -10.25 19.35 8.63
C GLU A 91 -9.20 20.28 9.27
N GLN A 92 -8.44 19.79 10.26
CA GLN A 92 -7.31 20.51 10.84
C GLN A 92 -6.23 20.84 9.78
N ALA A 93 -5.96 19.92 8.86
CA ALA A 93 -5.03 20.18 7.77
C ALA A 93 -5.53 21.31 6.84
N ASP A 94 -6.82 21.37 6.57
CA ASP A 94 -7.40 22.40 5.69
C ASP A 94 -7.33 23.79 6.32
N GLU A 95 -7.40 23.90 7.64
CA GLU A 95 -7.27 25.15 8.39
C GLU A 95 -5.82 25.58 8.62
N CYS A 96 -4.86 24.65 8.45
CA CYS A 96 -3.46 24.86 8.75
C CYS A 96 -2.79 25.84 7.77
N LYS A 97 -2.10 26.85 8.31
CA LYS A 97 -1.40 27.87 7.51
C LYS A 97 0.03 27.46 7.13
N SER A 98 0.63 26.57 7.89
CA SER A 98 1.97 26.04 7.64
C SER A 98 1.91 24.93 6.61
N ALA A 99 2.61 25.07 5.49
CA ALA A 99 2.63 24.04 4.45
C ALA A 99 3.19 22.69 4.95
N VAL A 100 4.22 22.76 5.80
CA VAL A 100 4.87 21.54 6.36
C VAL A 100 3.94 20.83 7.35
N GLU A 101 3.23 21.58 8.20
CA GLU A 101 2.26 20.99 9.12
C GLU A 101 1.04 20.45 8.39
N LYS A 102 0.56 21.18 7.39
CA LYS A 102 -0.53 20.72 6.51
C LYS A 102 -0.20 19.39 5.86
N GLU A 103 0.97 19.25 5.27
CA GLU A 103 1.43 18.00 4.65
C GLU A 103 1.43 16.85 5.65
N LYS A 104 1.99 17.05 6.84
CA LYS A 104 2.00 16.02 7.90
C LYS A 104 0.60 15.62 8.32
N LEU A 105 -0.29 16.57 8.53
CA LEU A 105 -1.69 16.32 8.92
C LEU A 105 -2.43 15.55 7.81
N LEU A 106 -2.22 15.92 6.53
CA LEU A 106 -2.82 15.20 5.41
C LEU A 106 -2.34 13.76 5.32
N LEU A 107 -1.03 13.52 5.43
CA LEU A 107 -0.49 12.16 5.42
C LEU A 107 -1.02 11.33 6.60
N CYS A 108 -1.11 11.92 7.79
CA CYS A 108 -1.72 11.28 8.95
C CYS A 108 -3.21 10.99 8.70
N ALA A 109 -3.99 11.95 8.22
CA ALA A 109 -5.41 11.78 7.94
C ALA A 109 -5.65 10.62 6.97
N TYR A 110 -4.89 10.54 5.89
CA TYR A 110 -5.01 9.47 4.90
C TYR A 110 -4.58 8.10 5.45
N ALA A 111 -3.53 8.07 6.27
CA ALA A 111 -3.08 6.84 6.91
C ALA A 111 -4.10 6.33 7.93
N TYR A 112 -4.63 7.21 8.77
CA TYR A 112 -5.72 6.86 9.69
C TYR A 112 -6.97 6.41 8.95
N SER A 113 -7.36 7.12 7.88
CA SER A 113 -8.51 6.75 7.07
C SER A 113 -8.42 5.29 6.58
N ALA A 114 -7.29 4.90 6.00
CA ALA A 114 -7.09 3.52 5.53
C ALA A 114 -7.05 2.52 6.69
N SER A 115 -6.40 2.86 7.80
CA SER A 115 -6.31 1.99 8.98
C SER A 115 -7.66 1.81 9.66
N GLU A 116 -8.47 2.86 9.76
CA GLU A 116 -9.82 2.84 10.31
C GLU A 116 -10.78 2.02 9.45
N GLU A 117 -10.65 2.10 8.10
CA GLU A 117 -11.41 1.25 7.20
C GLU A 117 -11.04 -0.22 7.36
N ASN A 118 -9.75 -0.53 7.52
CA ASN A 118 -9.31 -1.88 7.84
C ASN A 118 -9.89 -2.37 9.18
N ALA A 119 -9.82 -1.58 10.23
CA ALA A 119 -10.38 -1.91 11.55
C ALA A 119 -11.92 -2.03 11.51
N GLY A 120 -12.58 -1.27 10.65
CA GLY A 120 -14.02 -1.31 10.43
C GLY A 120 -14.51 -2.47 9.55
N GLY A 121 -13.61 -3.34 9.07
CA GLY A 121 -13.95 -4.50 8.24
C GLY A 121 -14.24 -4.17 6.78
N SER A 122 -13.83 -3.00 6.30
CA SER A 122 -13.93 -2.63 4.88
C SER A 122 -12.85 -3.35 4.05
N ILE A 123 -13.07 -3.42 2.73
CA ILE A 123 -12.07 -3.97 1.81
C ILE A 123 -10.89 -3.00 1.73
N THR A 124 -9.71 -3.47 2.11
CA THR A 124 -8.46 -2.72 2.07
C THR A 124 -7.38 -3.50 1.33
N VAL A 125 -6.42 -2.79 0.75
CA VAL A 125 -5.22 -3.42 0.24
C VAL A 125 -4.28 -3.67 1.40
N THR A 126 -3.89 -4.92 1.59
CA THR A 126 -2.97 -5.33 2.65
C THR A 126 -1.73 -5.98 2.06
N ALA A 127 -0.58 -5.72 2.65
CA ALA A 127 0.62 -6.53 2.48
C ALA A 127 0.75 -7.47 3.69
N PRO A 128 1.74 -8.35 3.81
CA PRO A 128 1.73 -9.45 4.80
C PRO A 128 1.37 -9.05 6.24
N THR A 129 1.51 -7.78 6.59
CA THR A 129 1.13 -7.24 7.91
C THR A 129 0.05 -6.17 7.77
N LEU A 130 -0.94 -6.19 8.66
CA LEU A 130 -2.05 -5.22 8.67
C LEU A 130 -1.71 -3.93 9.43
N GLY A 131 -0.76 -3.97 10.38
CA GLY A 131 -0.44 -2.83 11.24
C GLY A 131 0.06 -1.58 10.51
N SER A 132 0.70 -1.75 9.36
CA SER A 132 1.18 -0.65 8.51
C SER A 132 0.31 -0.39 7.27
N SER A 133 -0.89 -0.96 7.22
CA SER A 133 -1.77 -0.93 6.03
C SER A 133 -2.19 0.48 5.60
N GLY A 134 -2.10 1.47 6.47
CA GLY A 134 -2.40 2.87 6.15
C GLY A 134 -1.26 3.63 5.48
N ILE A 135 0.00 3.19 5.61
CA ILE A 135 1.17 3.97 5.16
C ILE A 135 1.19 4.10 3.63
N LEU A 136 1.15 2.98 2.92
CA LEU A 136 1.25 3.00 1.46
C LEU A 136 0.02 3.67 0.80
N PRO A 137 -1.23 3.40 1.21
CA PRO A 137 -2.39 4.12 0.70
C PRO A 137 -2.32 5.63 0.93
N SER A 138 -1.80 6.11 2.07
CA SER A 138 -1.66 7.53 2.34
C SER A 138 -0.69 8.21 1.37
N LEU A 139 0.45 7.58 1.09
CA LEU A 139 1.43 8.08 0.13
C LEU A 139 0.84 8.09 -1.29
N VAL A 140 0.25 6.98 -1.73
CA VAL A 140 -0.41 6.88 -3.05
C VAL A 140 -1.45 7.99 -3.22
N TYR A 141 -2.29 8.17 -2.20
CA TYR A 141 -3.33 9.20 -2.23
C TYR A 141 -2.74 10.60 -2.28
N TYR A 142 -1.78 10.91 -1.41
CA TYR A 142 -1.15 12.23 -1.34
C TYR A 142 -0.42 12.59 -2.64
N TYR A 143 0.42 11.72 -3.15
CA TYR A 143 1.16 11.97 -4.39
C TYR A 143 0.22 12.11 -5.59
N HIS A 144 -0.83 11.29 -5.67
CA HIS A 144 -1.76 11.36 -6.79
C HIS A 144 -2.73 12.55 -6.68
N LYS A 145 -3.40 12.72 -5.52
CA LYS A 145 -4.49 13.70 -5.38
C LYS A 145 -4.00 15.10 -5.01
N ASN A 146 -2.96 15.22 -4.20
CA ASN A 146 -2.46 16.51 -3.74
C ASN A 146 -1.31 17.04 -4.61
N LEU A 147 -0.40 16.19 -5.04
CA LEU A 147 0.75 16.61 -5.84
C LEU A 147 0.55 16.39 -7.36
N GLY A 148 -0.50 15.71 -7.79
CA GLY A 148 -0.85 15.56 -9.20
C GLY A 148 0.04 14.58 -9.99
N TYR A 149 0.75 13.68 -9.32
CA TYR A 149 1.53 12.65 -10.01
C TYR A 149 0.64 11.77 -10.87
N SER A 150 1.13 11.42 -12.06
CA SER A 150 0.40 10.59 -13.00
C SER A 150 0.17 9.18 -12.45
N ARG A 151 -0.91 8.53 -12.90
CA ARG A 151 -1.18 7.13 -12.54
C ARG A 151 -0.01 6.21 -12.91
N GLU A 152 0.65 6.47 -14.03
CA GLU A 152 1.82 5.71 -14.47
C GLU A 152 2.97 5.81 -13.48
N CYS A 153 3.29 7.02 -13.01
CA CYS A 153 4.32 7.23 -12.00
C CYS A 153 4.00 6.47 -10.70
N ILE A 154 2.75 6.55 -10.22
CA ILE A 154 2.31 5.82 -9.03
C ILE A 154 2.38 4.31 -9.23
N ARG A 155 1.95 3.79 -10.39
CA ARG A 155 2.07 2.36 -10.71
C ARG A 155 3.52 1.88 -10.66
N ASN A 156 4.43 2.63 -11.23
CA ASN A 156 5.85 2.28 -11.23
C ASN A 156 6.42 2.27 -9.81
N GLY A 157 6.02 3.22 -8.96
CA GLY A 157 6.34 3.21 -7.53
C GLY A 157 5.78 1.98 -6.81
N LEU A 158 4.53 1.60 -7.08
CA LEU A 158 3.90 0.41 -6.50
C LEU A 158 4.59 -0.89 -6.92
N LYS A 159 5.05 -1.01 -8.17
CA LYS A 159 5.84 -2.16 -8.64
C LYS A 159 7.14 -2.31 -7.86
N ILE A 160 7.85 -1.20 -7.68
CA ILE A 160 9.09 -1.17 -6.89
C ILE A 160 8.80 -1.56 -5.43
N ALA A 161 7.73 -1.00 -4.83
CA ALA A 161 7.33 -1.34 -3.48
C ALA A 161 7.00 -2.85 -3.33
N GLY A 162 6.32 -3.44 -4.32
CA GLY A 162 6.04 -4.87 -4.36
C GLY A 162 7.30 -5.72 -4.48
N LEU A 163 8.26 -5.30 -5.30
CA LEU A 163 9.57 -5.95 -5.41
C LEU A 163 10.29 -5.98 -4.06
N PHE A 164 10.38 -4.82 -3.37
CA PHE A 164 10.97 -4.76 -2.03
C PHE A 164 10.21 -5.63 -1.02
N GLY A 165 8.89 -5.62 -1.05
CA GLY A 165 8.07 -6.49 -0.20
C GLY A 165 8.37 -7.96 -0.42
N ASN A 166 8.64 -8.37 -1.67
CA ASN A 166 9.00 -9.74 -1.99
C ASN A 166 10.41 -10.14 -1.50
N LEU A 167 11.35 -9.18 -1.45
CA LEU A 167 12.72 -9.44 -0.96
C LEU A 167 12.83 -9.53 0.56
N ILE A 168 11.88 -8.95 1.31
CA ILE A 168 11.91 -8.86 2.79
C ILE A 168 11.23 -10.08 3.46
N LYS A 169 10.74 -11.03 2.71
CA LYS A 169 10.03 -12.23 3.21
C LYS A 169 10.71 -12.92 4.39
#